data_bd14a24ebcf3990064f9e6fda0990743
#
_entry.id   bd14a24ebcf3990064f9e6fda0990743
#
_cell.length_a   1.000
_cell.length_b   1.000
_cell.length_c   1.000
_cell.angle_alpha   90.00
_cell.angle_beta   90.00
_cell.angle_gamma   90.00
#
_symmetry.space_group_name_H-M   'P 1'
#
loop_
_entity.id
_entity.type
_entity.pdbx_description
1 polymer ?
#
loop_
_entity_poly.entity_id
_entity_poly.type
_entity_poly.pdbx_seq_one_letter_code
_entity_poly.pdbx_strand_id
1 'polypeptide(L)'
;RYGNSEIEKVDGLVKIDIKYGNLLVERLTRGNEKPVSTISIAYGKAEIGSAGWIDIISRYVGDLTIDDCQALLLDSKYSKISIDKTSSVVAECKYDKLTIDNINNLVLDAGYTDINIGKLSKKLKFDGGYGSITVENIPAGFESIETDSRYIGVRLGIENGANYRLDARTSYGELRFDESNFSHQRRIVENTSSEISGIVGSDSSPLAKVYVRSSYGSVKLF
;
A
#
# COMPACT_ATOMS: atom_id res chain seq x y z
N ARG A 1 -7.81 23.91 15.68
CA ARG A 1 -7.28 24.75 16.76
C ARG A 1 -5.77 24.88 16.55
N TYR A 2 -5.21 26.01 16.93
CA TYR A 2 -3.77 26.24 16.83
C TYR A 2 -3.07 25.66 18.06
N GLY A 3 -1.92 25.01 17.90
CA GLY A 3 -1.09 24.55 19.00
C GLY A 3 -0.52 23.14 18.81
N ASN A 4 0.54 22.85 19.53
CA ASN A 4 1.14 21.53 19.58
C ASN A 4 0.50 20.71 20.70
N SER A 5 0.37 19.42 20.47
CA SER A 5 -0.13 18.46 21.45
C SER A 5 0.87 17.30 21.58
N GLU A 6 1.18 16.98 22.81
CA GLU A 6 2.05 15.86 23.15
C GLU A 6 1.29 14.92 24.09
N ILE A 7 1.29 13.64 23.77
CA ILE A 7 0.58 12.59 24.49
C ILE A 7 1.53 11.43 24.69
N GLU A 8 1.92 11.17 25.90
CA GLU A 8 2.80 10.07 26.24
C GLU A 8 2.07 8.72 26.10
N LYS A 9 0.92 8.56 26.78
CA LYS A 9 0.16 7.31 26.76
C LYS A 9 -1.33 7.54 26.99
N VAL A 10 -2.16 6.84 26.20
CA VAL A 10 -3.62 6.76 26.45
C VAL A 10 -4.09 5.34 26.29
N ASP A 11 -4.80 4.82 27.30
CA ASP A 11 -5.38 3.47 27.32
C ASP A 11 -6.84 3.42 26.83
N GLY A 12 -7.48 4.57 26.71
CA GLY A 12 -8.89 4.70 26.32
C GLY A 12 -9.10 5.10 24.86
N LEU A 13 -10.38 5.34 24.52
CA LEU A 13 -10.76 5.89 23.22
C LEU A 13 -10.22 7.31 23.07
N VAL A 14 -9.56 7.56 21.95
CA VAL A 14 -9.01 8.87 21.62
C VAL A 14 -9.76 9.47 20.44
N LYS A 15 -10.08 10.76 20.56
CA LYS A 15 -10.54 11.58 19.45
C LYS A 15 -9.77 12.90 19.45
N ILE A 16 -8.89 13.05 18.47
CA ILE A 16 -8.02 14.22 18.32
C ILE A 16 -8.39 14.97 17.05
N ASP A 17 -8.53 16.28 17.11
CA ASP A 17 -8.70 17.18 15.97
C ASP A 17 -7.73 18.35 16.10
N ILE A 18 -6.74 18.41 15.22
CA ILE A 18 -5.69 19.42 15.19
C ILE A 18 -5.67 20.11 13.84
N LYS A 19 -5.70 21.44 13.86
CA LYS A 19 -5.46 22.30 12.69
C LYS A 19 -4.36 23.28 13.02
N TYR A 20 -3.40 23.43 12.08
CA TYR A 20 -2.27 24.35 12.23
C TYR A 20 -1.42 24.08 13.49
N GLY A 21 -1.00 22.83 13.68
CA GLY A 21 -0.17 22.44 14.82
C GLY A 21 0.44 21.08 14.63
N ASN A 22 1.30 20.68 15.57
CA ASN A 22 1.95 19.38 15.55
C ASN A 22 1.37 18.47 16.62
N LEU A 23 1.35 17.18 16.31
CA LEU A 23 0.92 16.12 17.21
C LEU A 23 2.07 15.14 17.44
N LEU A 24 2.38 14.89 18.69
CA LEU A 24 3.24 13.79 19.10
C LEU A 24 2.42 12.85 19.99
N VAL A 25 2.35 11.60 19.61
CA VAL A 25 1.71 10.54 20.40
C VAL A 25 2.71 9.40 20.54
N GLU A 26 3.16 9.10 21.75
CA GLU A 26 4.06 7.98 21.93
C GLU A 26 3.30 6.64 21.87
N ARG A 27 2.15 6.53 22.56
CA ARG A 27 1.46 5.25 22.67
C ARG A 27 -0.04 5.33 22.84
N LEU A 28 -0.79 4.64 21.98
CA LEU A 28 -2.22 4.38 22.09
C LEU A 28 -2.44 2.88 22.31
N THR A 29 -2.81 2.48 23.51
CA THR A 29 -2.84 1.06 23.92
C THR A 29 -4.19 0.38 23.78
N ARG A 30 -5.22 1.09 23.29
CA ARG A 30 -6.59 0.58 23.19
C ARG A 30 -6.76 -0.68 22.32
N GLY A 31 -5.78 -1.13 21.56
CA GLY A 31 -5.88 -2.36 20.78
C GLY A 31 -6.95 -2.29 19.68
N ASN A 32 -7.75 -3.36 19.52
CA ASN A 32 -8.71 -3.56 18.44
C ASN A 32 -10.18 -3.35 18.84
N GLU A 33 -10.44 -2.62 19.90
CA GLU A 33 -11.79 -2.34 20.38
C GLU A 33 -12.51 -1.31 19.52
N LYS A 34 -13.81 -1.48 19.33
CA LYS A 34 -14.68 -0.51 18.67
C LYS A 34 -15.44 0.35 19.69
N PRO A 35 -15.71 1.63 19.40
CA PRO A 35 -15.26 2.38 18.21
C PRO A 35 -13.74 2.59 18.19
N VAL A 36 -13.17 2.73 16.99
CA VAL A 36 -11.72 2.95 16.79
C VAL A 36 -11.33 4.37 17.23
N SER A 37 -10.11 4.54 17.70
CA SER A 37 -9.55 5.87 17.96
C SER A 37 -9.37 6.65 16.65
N THR A 38 -9.69 7.96 16.67
CA THR A 38 -9.67 8.80 15.48
C THR A 38 -8.74 10.00 15.67
N ILE A 39 -7.90 10.25 14.69
CA ILE A 39 -7.05 11.44 14.61
C ILE A 39 -7.34 12.18 13.31
N SER A 40 -7.76 13.43 13.42
CA SER A 40 -7.89 14.36 12.30
C SER A 40 -6.80 15.41 12.42
N ILE A 41 -5.97 15.54 11.38
CA ILE A 41 -4.88 16.51 11.35
C ILE A 41 -4.84 17.26 10.04
N ALA A 42 -4.65 18.59 10.11
CA ALA A 42 -4.50 19.44 8.96
C ALA A 42 -3.45 20.53 9.18
N TYR A 43 -2.64 20.80 8.14
CA TYR A 43 -1.62 21.87 8.12
C TYR A 43 -0.62 21.77 9.28
N GLY A 44 0.04 20.62 9.43
CA GLY A 44 1.01 20.40 10.49
C GLY A 44 1.86 19.17 10.26
N LYS A 45 2.33 18.59 11.36
CA LYS A 45 3.04 17.31 11.39
C LYS A 45 2.42 16.42 12.47
N ALA A 46 2.52 15.10 12.28
CA ALA A 46 2.15 14.14 13.32
C ALA A 46 3.18 13.01 13.39
N GLU A 47 3.50 12.64 14.62
CA GLU A 47 4.32 11.49 14.94
C GLU A 47 3.54 10.59 15.89
N ILE A 48 3.40 9.30 15.53
CA ILE A 48 2.68 8.30 16.30
C ILE A 48 3.61 7.11 16.49
N GLY A 49 4.09 6.88 17.70
CA GLY A 49 5.01 5.78 18.01
C GLY A 49 4.29 4.44 17.91
N SER A 50 3.27 4.20 18.71
CA SER A 50 2.54 2.93 18.61
C SER A 50 1.03 3.07 18.78
N ALA A 51 0.27 2.32 17.98
CA ALA A 51 -1.18 2.27 18.05
C ALA A 51 -1.74 0.87 17.77
N GLY A 52 -2.90 0.57 18.32
CA GLY A 52 -3.72 -0.57 17.92
C GLY A 52 -4.44 -0.31 16.60
N TRP A 53 -5.77 -0.32 16.63
CA TRP A 53 -6.60 0.09 15.49
C TRP A 53 -6.85 1.59 15.56
N ILE A 54 -6.55 2.28 14.45
CA ILE A 54 -6.63 3.74 14.38
C ILE A 54 -7.22 4.19 13.04
N ASP A 55 -7.98 5.27 13.08
CA ASP A 55 -8.55 5.97 11.92
C ASP A 55 -7.92 7.36 11.82
N ILE A 56 -7.26 7.66 10.70
CA ILE A 56 -6.55 8.92 10.49
C ILE A 56 -7.10 9.65 9.28
N ILE A 57 -7.47 10.91 9.49
CA ILE A 57 -7.82 11.85 8.44
C ILE A 57 -6.70 12.88 8.34
N SER A 58 -5.97 12.87 7.23
CA SER A 58 -4.81 13.74 6.97
C SER A 58 -5.06 14.71 5.83
N ARG A 59 -4.85 16.01 6.06
CA ARG A 59 -5.04 17.04 5.03
C ARG A 59 -3.91 18.06 5.07
N TYR A 60 -3.16 18.17 3.97
CA TYR A 60 -2.02 19.09 3.85
C TYR A 60 -1.00 18.91 4.98
N VAL A 61 -0.70 17.66 5.33
CA VAL A 61 0.25 17.31 6.38
C VAL A 61 1.63 17.11 5.78
N GLY A 62 2.57 17.94 6.20
CA GLY A 62 3.94 17.90 5.65
C GLY A 62 4.68 16.61 5.99
N ASP A 63 4.38 16.01 7.13
CA ASP A 63 4.99 14.76 7.58
C ASP A 63 4.07 14.07 8.61
N LEU A 64 3.56 12.90 8.27
CA LEU A 64 2.83 11.99 9.16
C LEU A 64 3.66 10.71 9.30
N THR A 65 4.22 10.47 10.46
CA THR A 65 5.03 9.29 10.74
C THR A 65 4.31 8.37 11.72
N ILE A 66 4.30 7.06 11.44
CA ILE A 66 3.74 6.03 12.31
C ILE A 66 4.78 4.91 12.43
N ASP A 67 5.29 4.66 13.63
CA ASP A 67 6.33 3.63 13.80
C ASP A 67 5.70 2.22 13.79
N ASP A 68 4.67 1.98 14.61
CA ASP A 68 3.98 0.68 14.65
C ASP A 68 2.47 0.87 14.84
N CYS A 69 1.66 0.26 13.98
CA CYS A 69 0.24 0.14 14.23
C CYS A 69 -0.31 -1.22 13.80
N GLN A 70 -1.31 -1.72 14.50
CA GLN A 70 -1.91 -2.99 14.15
C GLN A 70 -2.78 -2.89 12.90
N ALA A 71 -3.66 -1.89 12.84
CA ALA A 71 -4.49 -1.61 11.68
C ALA A 71 -4.78 -0.12 11.54
N LEU A 72 -4.70 0.36 10.31
CA LEU A 72 -4.90 1.76 9.95
C LEU A 72 -6.02 1.89 8.91
N LEU A 73 -7.00 2.74 9.22
CA LEU A 73 -7.85 3.38 8.22
C LEU A 73 -7.25 4.76 7.93
N LEU A 74 -7.04 5.09 6.66
CA LEU A 74 -6.40 6.35 6.27
C LEU A 74 -7.18 7.04 5.16
N ASP A 75 -7.64 8.24 5.41
CA ASP A 75 -8.11 9.17 4.37
C ASP A 75 -7.15 10.35 4.29
N SER A 76 -6.38 10.42 3.21
CA SER A 76 -5.31 11.41 3.08
C SER A 76 -5.39 12.22 1.79
N LYS A 77 -5.05 13.52 1.91
CA LYS A 77 -4.90 14.40 0.75
C LYS A 77 -3.78 15.42 0.97
N TYR A 78 -2.93 15.56 -0.06
CA TYR A 78 -1.83 16.53 -0.08
C TYR A 78 -0.87 16.36 1.09
N SER A 79 -0.52 15.11 1.41
CA SER A 79 0.28 14.79 2.58
C SER A 79 1.44 13.86 2.24
N LYS A 80 2.45 13.85 3.12
CA LYS A 80 3.53 12.88 3.09
C LYS A 80 3.36 11.95 4.29
N ILE A 81 3.27 10.66 4.03
CA ILE A 81 3.01 9.62 5.04
C ILE A 81 4.12 8.59 5.01
N SER A 82 4.64 8.26 6.20
CA SER A 82 5.64 7.23 6.40
C SER A 82 5.18 6.27 7.51
N ILE A 83 5.18 4.97 7.24
CA ILE A 83 4.76 3.93 8.18
C ILE A 83 5.87 2.88 8.21
N ASP A 84 6.47 2.65 9.37
CA ASP A 84 7.55 1.66 9.47
C ASP A 84 6.98 0.25 9.50
N LYS A 85 5.97 -0.01 10.35
CA LYS A 85 5.40 -1.34 10.47
C LYS A 85 3.90 -1.32 10.73
N THR A 86 3.17 -2.15 9.96
CA THR A 86 1.74 -2.33 10.19
C THR A 86 1.27 -3.71 9.73
N SER A 87 0.21 -4.23 10.35
CA SER A 87 -0.38 -5.48 9.88
C SER A 87 -1.38 -5.25 8.74
N SER A 88 -2.17 -4.20 8.78
CA SER A 88 -3.19 -3.94 7.75
C SER A 88 -3.44 -2.46 7.57
N VAL A 89 -3.54 -2.04 6.31
CA VAL A 89 -3.95 -0.67 5.95
C VAL A 89 -5.10 -0.74 4.95
N VAL A 90 -6.11 0.07 5.18
CA VAL A 90 -7.14 0.43 4.20
C VAL A 90 -7.04 1.94 4.01
N ALA A 91 -6.70 2.38 2.81
CA ALA A 91 -6.41 3.79 2.57
C ALA A 91 -7.09 4.34 1.31
N GLU A 92 -7.50 5.60 1.38
CA GLU A 92 -7.80 6.46 0.26
C GLU A 92 -6.80 7.62 0.26
N CYS A 93 -5.97 7.73 -0.79
CA CYS A 93 -4.88 8.70 -0.90
C CYS A 93 -5.00 9.53 -2.17
N LYS A 94 -4.90 10.87 -2.05
CA LYS A 94 -4.95 11.76 -3.23
C LYS A 94 -3.89 12.86 -3.13
N TYR A 95 -3.04 12.94 -4.14
CA TYR A 95 -1.93 13.90 -4.20
C TYR A 95 -0.95 13.73 -3.05
N ASP A 96 -0.67 12.48 -2.69
CA ASP A 96 0.13 12.12 -1.53
C ASP A 96 1.47 11.47 -1.94
N LYS A 97 2.36 11.36 -0.96
CA LYS A 97 3.47 10.43 -1.00
C LYS A 97 3.32 9.45 0.16
N LEU A 98 3.13 8.16 -0.14
CA LEU A 98 2.97 7.10 0.85
C LEU A 98 4.17 6.17 0.83
N THR A 99 4.83 6.02 1.96
CA THR A 99 5.91 5.06 2.17
C THR A 99 5.53 4.11 3.31
N ILE A 100 5.66 2.81 3.09
CA ILE A 100 5.40 1.78 4.11
C ILE A 100 6.56 0.79 4.08
N ASP A 101 7.30 0.65 5.16
CA ASP A 101 8.44 -0.25 5.16
C ASP A 101 8.01 -1.72 5.27
N ASN A 102 7.11 -2.05 6.18
CA ASN A 102 6.64 -3.42 6.39
C ASN A 102 5.12 -3.50 6.57
N ILE A 103 4.46 -4.30 5.72
CA ILE A 103 3.02 -4.50 5.80
C ILE A 103 2.62 -5.93 5.42
N ASN A 104 1.56 -6.46 6.03
CA ASN A 104 0.99 -7.73 5.61
C ASN A 104 -0.13 -7.56 4.58
N ASN A 105 -1.10 -6.68 4.85
CA ASN A 105 -2.28 -6.52 3.99
C ASN A 105 -2.52 -5.05 3.66
N LEU A 106 -2.63 -4.73 2.39
CA LEU A 106 -2.90 -3.38 1.91
C LEU A 106 -4.09 -3.37 0.96
N VAL A 107 -5.07 -2.53 1.25
CA VAL A 107 -6.14 -2.13 0.34
C VAL A 107 -6.01 -0.63 0.12
N LEU A 108 -5.79 -0.20 -1.12
CA LEU A 108 -5.46 1.18 -1.43
C LEU A 108 -6.18 1.65 -2.68
N ASP A 109 -6.92 2.74 -2.56
CA ASP A 109 -7.41 3.57 -3.65
C ASP A 109 -6.55 4.84 -3.70
N ALA A 110 -5.90 5.11 -4.84
CA ALA A 110 -4.99 6.23 -4.93
C ALA A 110 -5.08 7.01 -6.23
N GLY A 111 -5.03 8.33 -6.12
CA GLY A 111 -4.98 9.24 -7.26
C GLY A 111 -3.84 10.25 -7.13
N TYR A 112 -3.02 10.40 -8.18
CA TYR A 112 -1.89 11.33 -8.18
C TYR A 112 -0.94 11.12 -6.99
N THR A 113 -0.68 9.87 -6.66
CA THR A 113 0.05 9.48 -5.45
C THR A 113 1.25 8.60 -5.81
N ASP A 114 2.38 8.86 -5.16
CA ASP A 114 3.56 8.01 -5.25
C ASP A 114 3.64 7.08 -4.03
N ILE A 115 3.66 5.77 -4.31
CA ILE A 115 3.58 4.73 -3.31
C ILE A 115 4.84 3.88 -3.34
N ASN A 116 5.52 3.78 -2.18
CA ASN A 116 6.69 2.92 -2.01
C ASN A 116 6.47 1.98 -0.83
N ILE A 117 6.58 0.69 -1.07
CA ILE A 117 6.42 -0.36 -0.07
C ILE A 117 7.70 -1.20 -0.03
N GLY A 118 8.36 -1.26 1.12
CA GLY A 118 9.55 -2.07 1.31
C GLY A 118 9.21 -3.55 1.26
N LYS A 119 8.40 -4.04 2.18
CA LYS A 119 7.99 -5.45 2.23
C LYS A 119 6.47 -5.60 2.39
N LEU A 120 5.86 -6.38 1.48
CA LEU A 120 4.44 -6.73 1.53
C LEU A 120 4.30 -8.26 1.64
N SER A 121 3.78 -8.75 2.77
CA SER A 121 3.90 -10.17 3.11
C SER A 121 2.72 -11.03 2.64
N LYS A 122 1.50 -10.47 2.49
CA LYS A 122 0.32 -11.29 2.20
C LYS A 122 -0.54 -10.80 1.05
N LYS A 123 -1.17 -9.63 1.18
CA LYS A 123 -2.20 -9.18 0.22
C LYS A 123 -2.00 -7.73 -0.20
N LEU A 124 -2.13 -7.49 -1.50
CA LEU A 124 -2.29 -6.17 -2.08
C LEU A 124 -3.60 -6.13 -2.88
N LYS A 125 -4.43 -5.14 -2.63
CA LYS A 125 -5.47 -4.71 -3.55
C LYS A 125 -5.29 -3.21 -3.80
N PHE A 126 -4.94 -2.88 -5.03
CA PHE A 126 -4.65 -1.51 -5.45
C PHE A 126 -5.54 -1.12 -6.63
N ASP A 127 -6.21 0.00 -6.50
CA ASP A 127 -6.90 0.69 -7.58
C ASP A 127 -6.36 2.12 -7.64
N GLY A 128 -5.99 2.60 -8.83
CA GLY A 128 -5.45 3.94 -8.88
C GLY A 128 -5.19 4.52 -10.25
N GLY A 129 -5.04 5.86 -10.26
CA GLY A 129 -4.74 6.65 -11.45
C GLY A 129 -3.74 7.76 -11.19
N TYR A 130 -2.75 7.88 -12.09
CA TYR A 130 -1.69 8.90 -12.06
C TYR A 130 -0.78 8.79 -10.82
N GLY A 131 0.48 8.48 -11.04
CA GLY A 131 1.50 8.31 -9.99
C GLY A 131 2.34 7.07 -10.21
N SER A 132 2.78 6.47 -9.13
CA SER A 132 3.58 5.25 -9.17
C SER A 132 3.29 4.34 -7.98
N ILE A 133 3.43 3.02 -8.19
CA ILE A 133 3.48 2.05 -7.09
C ILE A 133 4.68 1.13 -7.26
N THR A 134 5.50 1.07 -6.22
CA THR A 134 6.63 0.16 -6.13
C THR A 134 6.52 -0.68 -4.87
N VAL A 135 6.57 -1.99 -5.01
CA VAL A 135 6.74 -2.94 -3.91
C VAL A 135 8.09 -3.61 -4.10
N GLU A 136 9.04 -3.34 -3.22
CA GLU A 136 10.41 -3.82 -3.37
C GLU A 136 10.54 -5.32 -3.11
N ASN A 137 9.81 -5.85 -2.12
CA ASN A 137 9.87 -7.26 -1.76
C ASN A 137 8.50 -7.84 -1.41
N ILE A 138 8.08 -8.82 -2.19
CA ILE A 138 6.93 -9.70 -1.91
C ILE A 138 7.50 -11.10 -1.68
N PRO A 139 7.61 -11.56 -0.43
CA PRO A 139 8.23 -12.85 -0.11
C PRO A 139 7.39 -14.02 -0.61
N ALA A 140 8.03 -15.16 -0.82
CA ALA A 140 7.34 -16.40 -1.13
C ALA A 140 6.29 -16.72 -0.04
N GLY A 141 5.13 -17.23 -0.46
CA GLY A 141 4.01 -17.52 0.46
C GLY A 141 3.03 -16.35 0.65
N PHE A 142 3.13 -15.29 -0.16
CA PHE A 142 2.04 -14.32 -0.26
C PHE A 142 0.73 -14.97 -0.75
N GLU A 143 -0.40 -14.30 -0.52
CA GLU A 143 -1.72 -14.85 -0.86
C GLU A 143 -2.28 -14.29 -2.18
N SER A 144 -2.34 -12.97 -2.31
CA SER A 144 -2.85 -12.32 -3.53
C SER A 144 -2.29 -10.92 -3.75
N ILE A 145 -2.00 -10.62 -5.00
CA ILE A 145 -1.64 -9.28 -5.48
C ILE A 145 -2.62 -8.92 -6.59
N GLU A 146 -3.42 -7.89 -6.37
CA GLU A 146 -4.40 -7.40 -7.32
C GLU A 146 -4.16 -5.91 -7.58
N THR A 147 -3.93 -5.53 -8.82
CA THR A 147 -3.74 -4.13 -9.20
C THR A 147 -4.58 -3.79 -10.43
N ASP A 148 -5.35 -2.70 -10.35
CA ASP A 148 -5.99 -2.05 -11.48
C ASP A 148 -5.49 -0.60 -11.55
N SER A 149 -4.86 -0.21 -12.65
CA SER A 149 -4.14 1.05 -12.73
C SER A 149 -4.30 1.76 -14.07
N ARG A 150 -4.34 3.10 -14.03
CA ARG A 150 -4.35 3.95 -15.22
C ARG A 150 -3.30 5.04 -15.11
N TYR A 151 -2.45 5.18 -16.14
CA TYR A 151 -1.36 6.17 -16.14
C TYR A 151 -0.40 6.02 -14.96
N ILE A 152 -0.21 4.78 -14.48
CA ILE A 152 0.64 4.44 -13.34
C ILE A 152 1.72 3.45 -13.77
N GLY A 153 2.95 3.67 -13.31
CA GLY A 153 4.01 2.66 -13.32
C GLY A 153 3.84 1.70 -12.14
N VAL A 154 3.67 0.41 -12.42
CA VAL A 154 3.56 -0.65 -11.41
C VAL A 154 4.85 -1.48 -11.38
N ARG A 155 5.50 -1.57 -10.23
CA ARG A 155 6.73 -2.34 -10.03
C ARG A 155 6.55 -3.29 -8.84
N LEU A 156 6.66 -4.58 -9.07
CA LEU A 156 6.46 -5.61 -8.05
C LEU A 156 7.69 -6.53 -8.00
N GLY A 157 8.46 -6.43 -6.92
CA GLY A 157 9.58 -7.31 -6.60
C GLY A 157 9.08 -8.59 -5.95
N ILE A 158 8.91 -9.66 -6.72
CA ILE A 158 8.45 -10.95 -6.20
C ILE A 158 9.67 -11.84 -5.99
N GLU A 159 9.80 -12.39 -4.78
CA GLU A 159 10.93 -13.21 -4.39
C GLU A 159 11.10 -14.43 -5.32
N ASN A 160 12.34 -14.70 -5.71
CA ASN A 160 12.67 -15.88 -6.49
C ASN A 160 12.24 -17.18 -5.79
N GLY A 161 11.62 -18.11 -6.55
CA GLY A 161 11.08 -19.34 -5.98
C GLY A 161 9.65 -19.24 -5.46
N ALA A 162 9.01 -18.07 -5.51
CA ALA A 162 7.59 -17.96 -5.25
C ALA A 162 6.76 -18.71 -6.30
N ASN A 163 5.71 -19.38 -5.84
CA ASN A 163 4.79 -20.11 -6.71
C ASN A 163 3.45 -19.38 -6.75
N TYR A 164 3.01 -18.97 -7.96
CA TYR A 164 1.75 -18.23 -8.11
C TYR A 164 1.16 -18.37 -9.53
N ARG A 165 -0.12 -18.11 -9.64
CA ARG A 165 -0.79 -17.90 -10.93
C ARG A 165 -0.68 -16.44 -11.32
N LEU A 166 -0.17 -16.18 -12.51
CA LEU A 166 -0.10 -14.84 -13.09
C LEU A 166 -1.20 -14.64 -14.12
N ASP A 167 -1.89 -13.52 -14.03
CA ASP A 167 -2.75 -12.97 -15.08
C ASP A 167 -2.46 -11.46 -15.14
N ALA A 168 -1.70 -11.05 -16.13
CA ALA A 168 -1.29 -9.67 -16.31
C ALA A 168 -1.69 -9.16 -17.69
N ARG A 169 -2.32 -7.98 -17.73
CA ARG A 169 -2.75 -7.33 -18.96
C ARG A 169 -2.40 -5.86 -18.94
N THR A 170 -1.78 -5.41 -20.03
CA THR A 170 -1.51 -3.98 -20.27
C THR A 170 -2.18 -3.54 -21.57
N SER A 171 -2.68 -2.30 -21.56
CA SER A 171 -3.16 -1.62 -22.76
C SER A 171 -2.41 -0.29 -22.89
N TYR A 172 -1.82 -0.04 -24.07
CA TYR A 172 -0.99 1.15 -24.33
C TYR A 172 0.16 1.31 -23.33
N GLY A 173 0.74 0.17 -22.88
CA GLY A 173 1.83 0.12 -21.92
C GLY A 173 2.70 -1.11 -22.13
N GLU A 174 3.83 -1.14 -21.43
CA GLU A 174 4.78 -2.24 -21.51
C GLU A 174 4.60 -3.20 -20.33
N LEU A 175 4.70 -4.50 -20.59
CA LEU A 175 4.73 -5.56 -19.58
C LEU A 175 6.10 -6.23 -19.60
N ARG A 176 6.87 -6.10 -18.52
CA ARG A 176 8.19 -6.72 -18.32
C ARG A 176 8.14 -7.70 -17.16
N PHE A 177 8.63 -8.91 -17.41
CA PHE A 177 8.71 -10.00 -16.42
C PHE A 177 9.79 -11.00 -16.84
N ASP A 178 10.23 -11.84 -15.91
CA ASP A 178 11.17 -12.93 -16.19
C ASP A 178 10.41 -14.16 -16.70
N GLU A 179 10.67 -14.55 -17.95
CA GLU A 179 10.04 -15.71 -18.59
C GLU A 179 10.63 -17.06 -18.14
N SER A 180 11.81 -17.07 -17.52
CA SER A 180 12.54 -18.30 -17.20
C SER A 180 11.86 -19.17 -16.14
N ASN A 181 11.02 -18.58 -15.29
CA ASN A 181 10.39 -19.26 -14.17
C ASN A 181 8.96 -19.78 -14.44
N PHE A 182 8.49 -19.68 -15.69
CA PHE A 182 7.17 -20.21 -16.05
C PHE A 182 7.20 -21.71 -16.31
N SER A 183 6.32 -22.45 -15.66
CA SER A 183 6.05 -23.85 -15.98
C SER A 183 5.07 -23.98 -17.15
N HIS A 184 4.07 -23.12 -17.24
CA HIS A 184 3.12 -23.01 -18.34
C HIS A 184 2.79 -21.54 -18.57
N GLN A 185 2.80 -21.09 -19.84
CA GLN A 185 2.44 -19.73 -20.16
C GLN A 185 1.61 -19.64 -21.44
N ARG A 186 0.70 -18.66 -21.47
CA ARG A 186 0.04 -18.17 -22.68
C ARG A 186 0.32 -16.67 -22.78
N ARG A 187 0.89 -16.26 -23.90
CA ARG A 187 1.17 -14.85 -24.17
C ARG A 187 0.45 -14.42 -25.45
N ILE A 188 -0.23 -13.29 -25.39
CA ILE A 188 -0.86 -12.64 -26.53
C ILE A 188 -0.30 -11.22 -26.59
N VAL A 189 0.24 -10.85 -27.75
CA VAL A 189 0.74 -9.49 -27.99
C VAL A 189 0.03 -8.96 -29.22
N GLU A 190 -0.66 -7.86 -29.05
CA GLU A 190 -1.32 -7.09 -30.11
C GLU A 190 -0.67 -5.71 -30.19
N ASN A 191 -1.02 -4.93 -31.22
CA ASN A 191 -0.40 -3.61 -31.47
C ASN A 191 -0.40 -2.68 -30.25
N THR A 192 -1.43 -2.75 -29.40
CA THR A 192 -1.63 -1.84 -28.27
C THR A 192 -1.85 -2.55 -26.94
N SER A 193 -1.84 -3.88 -26.94
CA SER A 193 -2.07 -4.66 -25.72
C SER A 193 -1.12 -5.84 -25.59
N SER A 194 -0.77 -6.15 -24.36
CA SER A 194 -0.04 -7.37 -24.00
C SER A 194 -0.77 -8.08 -22.87
N GLU A 195 -0.99 -9.36 -23.04
CA GLU A 195 -1.58 -10.23 -22.03
C GLU A 195 -0.67 -11.42 -21.81
N ILE A 196 -0.44 -11.75 -20.54
CA ILE A 196 0.21 -12.99 -20.15
C ILE A 196 -0.59 -13.66 -19.05
N SER A 197 -0.78 -14.96 -19.16
CA SER A 197 -1.34 -15.80 -18.13
C SER A 197 -0.53 -17.08 -17.99
N GLY A 198 -0.37 -17.58 -16.78
CA GLY A 198 0.40 -18.78 -16.57
C GLY A 198 0.64 -19.12 -15.11
N ILE A 199 1.47 -20.15 -14.93
CA ILE A 199 1.93 -20.59 -13.61
C ILE A 199 3.42 -20.29 -13.52
N VAL A 200 3.81 -19.57 -12.50
CA VAL A 200 5.20 -19.25 -12.16
C VAL A 200 5.63 -20.11 -11.00
N GLY A 201 6.83 -20.66 -11.10
CA GLY A 201 7.44 -21.55 -10.12
C GLY A 201 7.26 -23.04 -10.42
N SER A 202 7.59 -23.87 -9.45
CA SER A 202 7.63 -25.35 -9.59
C SER A 202 6.32 -26.05 -9.17
N ASP A 203 5.44 -25.36 -8.43
CA ASP A 203 4.14 -25.90 -8.04
C ASP A 203 3.15 -25.82 -9.21
N SER A 204 2.58 -26.95 -9.60
CA SER A 204 1.60 -27.01 -10.70
C SER A 204 0.21 -26.45 -10.33
N SER A 205 -0.06 -26.20 -9.06
CA SER A 205 -1.37 -25.76 -8.57
C SER A 205 -1.27 -24.72 -7.44
N PRO A 206 -0.50 -23.63 -7.64
CA PRO A 206 -0.26 -22.64 -6.58
C PRO A 206 -1.56 -21.94 -6.16
N LEU A 207 -1.67 -21.68 -4.85
CA LEU A 207 -2.79 -20.96 -4.28
C LEU A 207 -2.67 -19.44 -4.46
N ALA A 208 -1.43 -18.93 -4.45
CA ALA A 208 -1.16 -17.51 -4.60
C ALA A 208 -1.51 -17.02 -6.02
N LYS A 209 -1.97 -15.76 -6.10
CA LYS A 209 -2.41 -15.15 -7.35
C LYS A 209 -1.82 -13.77 -7.51
N VAL A 210 -1.38 -13.48 -8.74
CA VAL A 210 -0.97 -12.14 -9.16
C VAL A 210 -1.86 -11.74 -10.33
N TYR A 211 -2.68 -10.73 -10.13
CA TYR A 211 -3.59 -10.18 -11.11
C TYR A 211 -3.27 -8.71 -11.33
N VAL A 212 -2.85 -8.37 -12.55
CA VAL A 212 -2.41 -7.01 -12.89
C VAL A 212 -3.15 -6.51 -14.12
N ARG A 213 -3.85 -5.40 -13.99
CA ARG A 213 -4.38 -4.62 -15.11
C ARG A 213 -3.76 -3.24 -15.12
N SER A 214 -3.30 -2.82 -16.28
CA SER A 214 -2.75 -1.48 -16.44
C SER A 214 -3.14 -0.89 -17.79
N SER A 215 -3.55 0.37 -17.79
CA SER A 215 -3.81 1.14 -19.00
C SER A 215 -2.92 2.38 -19.01
N TYR A 216 -2.21 2.60 -20.14
CA TYR A 216 -1.30 3.74 -20.31
C TYR A 216 -0.18 3.80 -19.24
N GLY A 217 0.24 2.64 -18.72
CA GLY A 217 1.30 2.51 -17.73
C GLY A 217 2.18 1.31 -17.99
N SER A 218 3.37 1.32 -17.43
CA SER A 218 4.28 0.17 -17.52
C SER A 218 4.12 -0.73 -16.30
N VAL A 219 4.19 -2.04 -16.51
CA VAL A 219 4.21 -3.06 -15.44
C VAL A 219 5.54 -3.78 -15.47
N LYS A 220 6.21 -3.87 -14.34
CA LYS A 220 7.44 -4.63 -14.16
C LYS A 220 7.30 -5.59 -12.98
N LEU A 221 7.43 -6.89 -13.25
CA LEU A 221 7.62 -7.94 -12.25
C LEU A 221 9.11 -8.35 -12.26
N PHE A 222 9.78 -8.36 -11.09
CA PHE A 222 11.23 -8.59 -11.02
C PHE A 222 11.60 -9.32 -9.71
#